data_b6c85b13c3879fb1227b28862eb2d3c5
#
_entry.id   b6c85b13c3879fb1227b28862eb2d3c5
#
_cell.length_a   1.000
_cell.length_b   1.000
_cell.length_c   1.000
_cell.angle_alpha   90.00
_cell.angle_beta   90.00
_cell.angle_gamma   90.00
#
_symmetry.space_group_name_H-M   'P 1'
#
loop_
_entity.id
_entity.type
_entity.pdbx_description
1 polymer ?
#
loop_
_entity_poly.entity_id
_entity_poly.type
_entity_poly.pdbx_seq_one_letter_code
_entity_poly.pdbx_strand_id
1 'polypeptide(L)'
;MKTKLLKKILLLSIALIMIIGLVGCGQKTPVENPVIEDNTPVTEEETPSVIEEKVIRMDLSDVGYPSVYTVSKKGQGYVALQFIFDTLIWKDSTGEVPYLAERYEVSEDNKTYTFYLRKGVKFTDGEEFNAEDVKFTFDYTKDHPYHYASTSMVKETRIVDDYTVEVELSDVYVPFISDVAGCLPILPEHIWKDVTEPETFTAPEAVIATGPFKLESYDSAAGVYVYTKNENYFYGDVAVDKLIISDLDDAREAFVAGDLDVSATMGYNKATSFKNDDKYKVLEGPGLWVSRLYFNFNEPAFNSKEVRQAIHHALNLDEIVEKVKGGAAIPGSAGHIQPDTPWYNPSVQQYPYDVEKAKELLIEAGAVDSNNDGVMEYEGKEMKFEALFGEKDVQYAELVANYLKEIGIILEVKTSDDNTVKTLIGEGNFSIAVNGHGSFGGDPILLGRFASDSDGAPQVTAQGGKVWHNEEYNKIFAQSAMELNKEKRKELVNKLQEIIAEELPTITMFYNLNATVYNPTVYDGYYYTPDGIGVAIPFPYNKLCFVE
;
A
#
# COMPACT_ATOMS: atom_id res chain seq x y z
N MET A 1 22.40 -11.65 -21.59
CA MET A 1 23.23 -12.83 -21.31
C MET A 1 24.65 -12.51 -20.82
N LYS A 2 25.32 -11.43 -21.22
CA LYS A 2 26.71 -11.12 -20.76
C LYS A 2 26.78 -10.50 -19.36
N THR A 3 25.78 -9.79 -18.90
CA THR A 3 25.70 -9.17 -17.56
C THR A 3 25.44 -10.15 -16.41
N LYS A 4 24.68 -11.24 -16.66
CA LYS A 4 24.44 -12.30 -15.66
C LYS A 4 25.68 -13.16 -15.34
N LEU A 5 26.61 -13.26 -16.27
CA LEU A 5 27.87 -14.03 -16.08
C LEU A 5 28.89 -13.27 -15.23
N LEU A 6 28.92 -11.92 -15.30
CA LEU A 6 29.82 -11.10 -14.48
C LEU A 6 29.39 -11.07 -13.00
N LYS A 7 28.07 -11.06 -12.70
CA LYS A 7 27.57 -11.09 -11.31
C LYS A 7 27.91 -12.41 -10.58
N LYS A 8 27.90 -13.55 -11.27
CA LYS A 8 28.30 -14.85 -10.68
C LYS A 8 29.82 -14.97 -10.43
N ILE A 9 30.65 -14.28 -11.18
CA ILE A 9 32.09 -14.28 -10.99
C ILE A 9 32.52 -13.39 -9.81
N LEU A 10 31.78 -12.32 -9.53
CA LEU A 10 32.06 -11.42 -8.41
C LEU A 10 31.71 -12.06 -7.05
N LEU A 11 30.63 -12.84 -6.97
CA LEU A 11 30.24 -13.57 -5.75
C LEU A 11 31.17 -14.72 -5.39
N LEU A 12 31.82 -15.35 -6.37
CA LEU A 12 32.84 -16.38 -6.12
C LEU A 12 34.20 -15.81 -5.67
N SER A 13 34.50 -14.55 -5.95
CA SER A 13 35.76 -13.92 -5.54
C SER A 13 35.79 -13.44 -4.09
N ILE A 14 34.63 -13.17 -3.49
CA ILE A 14 34.50 -12.75 -2.08
C ILE A 14 34.60 -13.97 -1.13
N ALA A 15 34.11 -15.14 -1.55
CA ALA A 15 34.26 -16.39 -0.78
C ALA A 15 35.67 -16.95 -0.73
N LEU A 16 36.58 -16.52 -1.63
CA LEU A 16 37.97 -17.08 -1.71
C LEU A 16 38.99 -16.29 -0.89
N ILE A 17 38.65 -15.14 -0.33
CA ILE A 17 39.58 -14.29 0.46
C ILE A 17 39.60 -14.67 1.94
N MET A 18 38.64 -15.45 2.44
CA MET A 18 38.57 -15.89 3.86
C MET A 18 39.27 -17.24 4.18
N ILE A 19 39.99 -17.89 3.25
CA ILE A 19 40.59 -19.23 3.48
C ILE A 19 42.14 -19.22 3.51
N ILE A 20 42.82 -18.08 3.48
CA ILE A 20 44.27 -18.03 3.53
C ILE A 20 44.80 -17.37 4.82
N GLY A 21 44.43 -17.93 5.96
CA GLY A 21 44.86 -17.40 7.26
C GLY A 21 45.21 -18.44 8.33
N LEU A 22 45.41 -19.72 8.03
CA LEU A 22 45.75 -20.73 9.02
C LEU A 22 46.63 -21.85 8.47
N VAL A 23 47.92 -21.60 8.25
CA VAL A 23 48.97 -22.65 8.35
C VAL A 23 50.29 -22.00 8.71
N GLY A 24 50.74 -22.19 9.94
CA GLY A 24 52.05 -21.85 10.43
C GLY A 24 52.43 -22.74 11.62
N CYS A 25 52.70 -24.02 11.34
CA CYS A 25 53.29 -24.94 12.32
C CYS A 25 54.75 -24.61 12.57
N GLY A 26 55.11 -24.35 13.82
CA GLY A 26 56.48 -24.33 14.31
C GLY A 26 56.60 -25.20 15.56
N GLN A 27 57.14 -26.40 15.42
CA GLN A 27 57.58 -27.26 16.54
C GLN A 27 58.67 -26.59 17.37
N LYS A 28 58.56 -26.61 18.70
CA LYS A 28 59.69 -26.56 19.64
C LYS A 28 59.46 -27.51 20.78
N THR A 29 60.51 -28.29 21.06
CA THR A 29 60.73 -29.27 22.10
C THR A 29 60.63 -28.72 23.51
N PRO A 30 60.36 -29.60 24.52
CA PRO A 30 60.07 -29.18 25.91
C PRO A 30 61.36 -28.90 26.69
N VAL A 31 61.30 -27.84 27.51
CA VAL A 31 62.24 -27.59 28.61
C VAL A 31 61.43 -27.59 29.89
N GLU A 32 61.81 -28.53 30.79
CA GLU A 32 61.30 -28.58 32.15
C GLU A 32 61.77 -27.35 32.96
N ASN A 33 60.85 -26.74 33.71
CA ASN A 33 61.19 -25.86 34.82
C ASN A 33 60.17 -26.02 35.97
N PRO A 34 60.57 -25.70 37.21
CA PRO A 34 60.01 -26.28 38.40
C PRO A 34 58.74 -25.56 38.89
N VAL A 35 57.90 -26.35 39.57
CA VAL A 35 56.67 -25.98 40.24
C VAL A 35 56.96 -24.94 41.33
N ILE A 36 56.29 -23.79 41.24
CA ILE A 36 56.03 -22.87 42.36
C ILE A 36 54.51 -22.81 42.50
N GLU A 37 54.00 -23.35 43.60
CA GLU A 37 52.62 -23.18 44.03
C GLU A 37 52.42 -21.73 44.49
N ASP A 38 51.67 -20.95 43.72
CA ASP A 38 51.15 -19.65 44.16
C ASP A 38 49.62 -19.75 44.16
N ASN A 39 49.06 -19.80 45.38
CA ASN A 39 47.64 -19.80 45.65
C ASN A 39 47.10 -18.37 45.67
N THR A 40 46.91 -17.79 44.48
CA THR A 40 46.08 -16.61 44.32
C THR A 40 44.76 -17.01 43.69
N PRO A 41 43.59 -16.56 44.19
CA PRO A 41 42.32 -16.89 43.56
C PRO A 41 42.26 -16.16 42.21
N VAL A 42 42.20 -16.95 41.12
CA VAL A 42 41.90 -16.48 39.79
C VAL A 42 40.47 -15.95 39.82
N THR A 43 40.29 -14.64 39.86
CA THR A 43 39.05 -14.03 39.43
C THR A 43 38.81 -14.41 37.99
N GLU A 44 37.77 -15.19 37.71
CA GLU A 44 37.27 -15.38 36.37
C GLU A 44 36.94 -13.98 35.80
N GLU A 45 37.76 -13.50 34.89
CA GLU A 45 37.36 -12.41 34.00
C GLU A 45 36.17 -12.93 33.19
N GLU A 46 35.00 -12.41 33.49
CA GLU A 46 33.82 -12.59 32.63
C GLU A 46 34.23 -12.14 31.23
N THR A 47 34.36 -13.10 30.31
CA THR A 47 34.45 -12.81 28.88
C THR A 47 33.24 -11.97 28.51
N PRO A 48 33.41 -10.76 27.92
CA PRO A 48 32.25 -9.97 27.51
C PRO A 48 31.41 -10.85 26.59
N SER A 49 30.17 -11.08 26.96
CA SER A 49 29.20 -11.74 26.09
C SER A 49 29.12 -10.91 24.81
N VAL A 50 29.53 -11.49 23.70
CA VAL A 50 29.31 -10.89 22.38
C VAL A 50 27.78 -10.83 22.25
N ILE A 51 27.20 -9.65 22.41
CA ILE A 51 25.78 -9.42 22.12
C ILE A 51 25.69 -9.60 20.61
N GLU A 52 25.04 -10.68 20.18
CA GLU A 52 24.82 -10.94 18.76
C GLU A 52 23.80 -9.92 18.24
N GLU A 53 24.21 -9.14 17.21
CA GLU A 53 23.37 -8.12 16.58
C GLU A 53 22.10 -8.77 16.01
N LYS A 54 20.93 -8.31 16.41
CA LYS A 54 19.65 -8.83 15.94
C LYS A 54 19.29 -8.18 14.60
N VAL A 55 19.51 -8.90 13.52
CA VAL A 55 19.28 -8.46 12.14
C VAL A 55 18.05 -9.13 11.56
N ILE A 56 17.17 -8.36 10.94
CA ILE A 56 16.02 -8.85 10.17
C ILE A 56 16.24 -8.57 8.68
N ARG A 57 16.09 -9.60 7.87
CA ARG A 57 16.17 -9.52 6.41
C ARG A 57 14.78 -9.70 5.82
N MET A 58 14.32 -8.70 5.06
CA MET A 58 12.99 -8.66 4.48
C MET A 58 13.01 -8.22 3.01
N ASP A 59 11.94 -8.51 2.30
CA ASP A 59 11.76 -8.11 0.92
C ASP A 59 10.84 -6.90 0.77
N LEU A 60 11.20 -6.01 -0.11
CA LEU A 60 10.39 -4.91 -0.63
C LEU A 60 10.96 -4.51 -1.99
N SER A 61 10.09 -4.11 -2.94
CA SER A 61 10.58 -3.56 -4.21
C SER A 61 11.39 -2.29 -3.98
N ASP A 62 12.39 -2.06 -4.84
CA ASP A 62 13.12 -0.80 -4.85
C ASP A 62 12.17 0.37 -5.14
N VAL A 63 12.10 1.30 -4.21
CA VAL A 63 11.21 2.47 -4.27
C VAL A 63 11.98 3.78 -4.42
N GLY A 64 13.27 3.72 -4.66
CA GLY A 64 14.17 4.87 -4.74
C GLY A 64 14.68 5.34 -3.38
N TYR A 65 15.30 6.50 -3.34
CA TYR A 65 15.83 7.06 -2.09
C TYR A 65 14.68 7.33 -1.09
N PRO A 66 14.75 6.81 0.15
CA PRO A 66 13.62 6.78 1.08
C PRO A 66 13.41 8.13 1.81
N SER A 67 13.31 9.22 1.06
CA SER A 67 12.90 10.53 1.55
C SER A 67 11.48 10.87 1.12
N VAL A 68 10.84 11.76 1.82
CA VAL A 68 9.39 12.06 1.72
C VAL A 68 8.92 12.39 0.31
N TYR A 69 9.75 13.04 -0.50
CA TYR A 69 9.39 13.47 -1.86
C TYR A 69 10.09 12.70 -2.98
N THR A 70 11.14 11.93 -2.67
CA THR A 70 11.93 11.19 -3.68
C THR A 70 11.51 9.74 -3.84
N VAL A 71 10.85 9.19 -2.83
CA VAL A 71 10.35 7.82 -2.82
C VAL A 71 9.24 7.62 -3.88
N SER A 72 9.14 6.42 -4.42
CA SER A 72 8.09 6.05 -5.37
C SER A 72 6.69 6.35 -4.83
N LYS A 73 5.85 6.99 -5.64
CA LYS A 73 4.46 7.35 -5.35
C LYS A 73 3.50 6.14 -5.31
N LYS A 74 3.99 4.95 -4.97
CA LYS A 74 3.21 3.72 -4.77
C LYS A 74 3.16 3.37 -3.29
N GLY A 75 2.21 2.51 -2.88
CA GLY A 75 2.05 2.12 -1.47
C GLY A 75 3.34 1.62 -0.80
N GLN A 76 4.19 0.90 -1.53
CA GLN A 76 5.48 0.43 -1.03
C GLN A 76 6.47 1.57 -0.67
N GLY A 77 6.36 2.73 -1.35
CA GLY A 77 7.13 3.92 -0.99
C GLY A 77 6.77 4.42 0.40
N TYR A 78 5.46 4.46 0.74
CA TYR A 78 5.02 4.79 2.09
C TYR A 78 5.56 3.79 3.14
N VAL A 79 5.58 2.49 2.80
CA VAL A 79 6.14 1.45 3.69
C VAL A 79 7.61 1.70 4.00
N ALA A 80 8.41 2.13 3.02
CA ALA A 80 9.81 2.47 3.26
C ALA A 80 9.98 3.71 4.17
N LEU A 81 9.09 4.71 4.01
CA LEU A 81 9.14 5.94 4.81
C LEU A 81 8.84 5.71 6.29
N GLN A 82 7.92 4.79 6.63
CA GLN A 82 7.49 4.59 8.01
C GLN A 82 8.62 4.19 8.97
N PHE A 83 9.69 3.57 8.48
CA PHE A 83 10.81 3.19 9.33
C PHE A 83 11.64 4.39 9.82
N ILE A 84 11.62 5.49 9.05
CA ILE A 84 12.41 6.70 9.31
C ILE A 84 11.56 7.81 9.89
N PHE A 85 10.34 8.00 9.37
CA PHE A 85 9.51 9.17 9.67
C PHE A 85 8.33 8.82 10.58
N ASP A 86 7.95 9.78 11.41
CA ASP A 86 6.77 9.72 12.27
C ASP A 86 5.72 10.76 11.90
N THR A 87 4.50 10.49 12.33
CA THR A 87 3.30 11.30 12.12
C THR A 87 2.72 11.75 13.46
N LEU A 88 1.77 12.67 13.47
CA LEU A 88 1.13 13.11 14.71
C LEU A 88 0.38 12.00 15.42
N ILE A 89 -0.33 11.18 14.67
CA ILE A 89 -1.08 9.99 15.12
C ILE A 89 -0.55 8.79 14.34
N TRP A 90 -0.54 7.60 14.93
CA TRP A 90 -0.15 6.37 14.27
C TRP A 90 -1.20 5.27 14.47
N LYS A 91 -0.90 4.08 13.99
CA LYS A 91 -1.75 2.88 14.19
C LYS A 91 -0.89 1.70 14.63
N ASP A 92 -1.40 0.92 15.58
CA ASP A 92 -0.81 -0.36 15.99
C ASP A 92 -1.75 -1.54 15.67
N SER A 93 -1.60 -2.65 16.38
CA SER A 93 -2.47 -3.83 16.25
C SER A 93 -3.89 -3.61 16.78
N THR A 94 -4.15 -2.53 17.52
CA THR A 94 -5.45 -2.18 18.10
C THR A 94 -6.19 -1.09 17.33
N GLY A 95 -5.50 -0.39 16.43
CA GLY A 95 -6.01 0.74 15.65
C GLY A 95 -5.22 2.02 15.89
N GLU A 96 -5.88 3.18 15.85
CA GLU A 96 -5.24 4.48 16.04
C GLU A 96 -4.70 4.65 17.46
N VAL A 97 -3.45 5.12 17.57
CA VAL A 97 -2.77 5.41 18.82
C VAL A 97 -2.14 6.80 18.80
N PRO A 98 -2.08 7.49 19.96
CA PRO A 98 -1.31 8.71 20.13
C PRO A 98 0.17 8.48 19.79
N TYR A 99 0.79 9.44 19.07
CA TYR A 99 2.16 9.24 18.63
C TYR A 99 3.06 10.46 18.88
N LEU A 100 3.46 11.26 17.87
CA LEU A 100 4.12 12.56 18.12
C LEU A 100 3.20 13.52 18.87
N ALA A 101 1.89 13.40 18.68
CA ALA A 101 0.90 14.02 19.57
C ALA A 101 0.46 12.99 20.63
N GLU A 102 0.54 13.36 21.92
CA GLU A 102 0.06 12.54 23.05
C GLU A 102 -1.46 12.46 23.09
N ARG A 103 -2.13 13.49 22.61
CA ARG A 103 -3.58 13.58 22.46
C ARG A 103 -3.95 14.72 21.51
N TYR A 104 -5.19 14.73 21.09
CA TYR A 104 -5.77 15.86 20.37
C TYR A 104 -7.18 16.18 20.90
N GLU A 105 -7.64 17.40 20.66
CA GLU A 105 -8.99 17.86 20.94
C GLU A 105 -9.56 18.45 19.66
N VAL A 106 -10.89 18.36 19.51
CA VAL A 106 -11.59 18.90 18.34
C VAL A 106 -12.59 19.94 18.82
N SER A 107 -12.65 21.09 18.14
CA SER A 107 -13.58 22.18 18.44
C SER A 107 -15.03 21.74 18.25
N GLU A 108 -15.97 22.46 18.87
CA GLU A 108 -17.41 22.16 18.79
C GLU A 108 -17.96 22.18 17.34
N ASP A 109 -17.39 23.01 16.48
CA ASP A 109 -17.73 23.09 15.05
C ASP A 109 -17.02 22.04 14.19
N ASN A 110 -16.14 21.22 14.79
CA ASN A 110 -15.35 20.17 14.17
C ASN A 110 -14.41 20.63 13.05
N LYS A 111 -13.96 21.88 13.10
CA LYS A 111 -13.05 22.45 12.11
C LYS A 111 -11.65 22.73 12.65
N THR A 112 -11.45 22.76 13.97
CA THR A 112 -10.13 22.99 14.55
C THR A 112 -9.70 21.78 15.38
N TYR A 113 -8.53 21.26 15.06
CA TYR A 113 -7.87 20.18 15.78
C TYR A 113 -6.71 20.77 16.57
N THR A 114 -6.74 20.63 17.91
CA THR A 114 -5.65 21.04 18.80
C THR A 114 -4.83 19.80 19.15
N PHE A 115 -3.59 19.74 18.69
CA PHE A 115 -2.66 18.67 19.01
C PHE A 115 -1.73 19.08 20.14
N TYR A 116 -1.60 18.21 21.15
CA TYR A 116 -0.68 18.34 22.26
C TYR A 116 0.50 17.42 22.03
N LEU A 117 1.66 18.00 21.76
CA LEU A 117 2.83 17.29 21.28
C LEU A 117 3.61 16.64 22.42
N ARG A 118 4.24 15.52 22.14
CA ARG A 118 5.12 14.81 23.06
C ARG A 118 6.41 15.60 23.27
N LYS A 119 6.80 15.76 24.54
CA LYS A 119 8.03 16.50 24.92
C LYS A 119 9.24 15.57 24.91
N GLY A 120 10.41 16.14 24.60
CA GLY A 120 11.68 15.43 24.63
C GLY A 120 11.91 14.47 23.45
N VAL A 121 11.06 14.51 22.44
CA VAL A 121 11.29 13.81 21.16
C VAL A 121 12.43 14.53 20.43
N LYS A 122 13.35 13.74 19.84
CA LYS A 122 14.48 14.28 19.08
C LYS A 122 14.52 13.68 17.70
N PHE A 123 14.90 14.50 16.75
CA PHE A 123 15.36 14.03 15.44
C PHE A 123 16.68 13.24 15.58
N THR A 124 17.01 12.46 14.58
CA THR A 124 18.20 11.58 14.60
C THR A 124 19.52 12.33 14.57
N ASP A 125 19.54 13.63 14.31
CA ASP A 125 20.68 14.54 14.45
C ASP A 125 20.80 15.19 15.84
N GLY A 126 19.79 15.00 16.70
CA GLY A 126 19.76 15.45 18.09
C GLY A 126 18.97 16.73 18.35
N GLU A 127 18.48 17.43 17.29
CA GLU A 127 17.58 18.58 17.45
C GLU A 127 16.23 18.15 18.03
N GLU A 128 15.60 19.02 18.80
CA GLU A 128 14.35 18.74 19.51
C GLU A 128 13.14 19.01 18.61
N PHE A 129 12.22 18.03 18.54
CA PHE A 129 10.93 18.18 17.88
C PHE A 129 9.98 19.07 18.68
N ASN A 130 9.31 20.01 18.02
CA ASN A 130 8.37 20.93 18.64
C ASN A 130 7.27 21.42 17.67
N ALA A 131 6.50 22.43 18.09
CA ALA A 131 5.37 22.97 17.35
C ALA A 131 5.76 23.69 16.03
N GLU A 132 7.00 24.19 15.92
CA GLU A 132 7.49 24.83 14.70
C GLU A 132 7.59 23.80 13.56
N ASP A 133 8.06 22.57 13.85
CA ASP A 133 8.17 21.51 12.85
C ASP A 133 6.79 21.10 12.29
N VAL A 134 5.80 21.01 13.17
CA VAL A 134 4.43 20.68 12.78
C VAL A 134 3.84 21.78 11.90
N LYS A 135 3.92 23.04 12.37
CA LYS A 135 3.45 24.18 11.58
C LYS A 135 4.17 24.27 10.24
N PHE A 136 5.49 24.16 10.24
CA PHE A 136 6.31 24.16 9.04
C PHE A 136 5.83 23.08 8.05
N THR A 137 5.65 21.85 8.53
CA THR A 137 5.22 20.73 7.68
C THR A 137 3.90 21.03 6.97
N PHE A 138 2.88 21.49 7.70
CA PHE A 138 1.60 21.83 7.10
C PHE A 138 1.69 23.00 6.12
N ASP A 139 2.50 24.00 6.40
CA ASP A 139 2.68 25.15 5.50
C ASP A 139 3.51 24.76 4.27
N TYR A 140 4.58 23.99 4.43
CA TYR A 140 5.43 23.49 3.34
C TYR A 140 4.66 22.65 2.33
N THR A 141 3.75 21.80 2.79
CA THR A 141 2.93 20.95 1.93
C THR A 141 1.89 21.72 1.09
N LYS A 142 1.63 22.98 1.36
CA LYS A 142 0.78 23.84 0.51
C LYS A 142 1.46 24.15 -0.83
N ASP A 143 2.78 24.39 -0.78
CA ASP A 143 3.59 24.70 -1.98
C ASP A 143 4.19 23.42 -2.59
N HIS A 144 4.41 22.39 -1.77
CA HIS A 144 4.97 21.09 -2.14
C HIS A 144 4.00 19.96 -1.71
N PRO A 145 2.94 19.68 -2.48
CA PRO A 145 1.92 18.71 -2.09
C PRO A 145 2.49 17.31 -1.86
N TYR A 146 2.22 16.76 -0.66
CA TYR A 146 2.63 15.39 -0.34
C TYR A 146 1.72 14.37 -1.02
N HIS A 147 2.34 13.37 -1.66
CA HIS A 147 1.59 12.44 -2.51
C HIS A 147 0.56 11.58 -1.76
N TYR A 148 0.85 11.20 -0.52
CA TYR A 148 0.02 10.25 0.23
C TYR A 148 -1.03 10.91 1.14
N ALA A 149 -0.92 12.20 1.41
CA ALA A 149 -1.88 12.94 2.21
C ALA A 149 -2.10 14.35 1.65
N SER A 150 -3.32 14.68 1.30
CA SER A 150 -3.68 16.04 0.89
C SER A 150 -3.86 16.93 2.11
N THR A 151 -3.25 18.10 2.09
CA THR A 151 -3.46 19.17 3.08
C THR A 151 -4.31 20.30 2.55
N SER A 152 -4.96 20.13 1.39
CA SER A 152 -5.76 21.18 0.72
C SER A 152 -6.92 21.71 1.56
N MET A 153 -7.45 20.88 2.48
CA MET A 153 -8.49 21.30 3.42
C MET A 153 -7.95 22.13 4.60
N VAL A 154 -6.63 22.17 4.83
CA VAL A 154 -6.03 22.91 5.93
C VAL A 154 -6.00 24.41 5.58
N LYS A 155 -6.78 25.19 6.29
CA LYS A 155 -6.86 26.64 6.14
C LYS A 155 -5.66 27.32 6.79
N GLU A 156 -5.37 26.98 8.05
CA GLU A 156 -4.32 27.59 8.84
C GLU A 156 -3.78 26.61 9.88
N THR A 157 -2.47 26.71 10.17
CA THR A 157 -1.82 26.05 11.31
C THR A 157 -1.23 27.12 12.23
N ARG A 158 -1.62 27.10 13.52
CA ARG A 158 -1.21 28.08 14.53
C ARG A 158 -0.45 27.40 15.67
N ILE A 159 0.66 27.99 16.07
CA ILE A 159 1.37 27.61 17.28
C ILE A 159 0.70 28.30 18.47
N VAL A 160 0.28 27.51 19.47
CA VAL A 160 -0.26 28.01 20.74
C VAL A 160 0.86 28.17 21.76
N ASP A 161 1.72 27.16 21.85
CA ASP A 161 2.98 27.15 22.61
C ASP A 161 3.94 26.13 21.97
N ASP A 162 5.15 25.96 22.53
CA ASP A 162 6.21 25.10 21.99
C ASP A 162 5.76 23.65 21.73
N TYR A 163 4.68 23.19 22.40
CA TYR A 163 4.18 21.81 22.31
C TYR A 163 2.67 21.73 22.08
N THR A 164 2.06 22.82 21.60
CA THR A 164 0.63 22.85 21.29
C THR A 164 0.40 23.54 19.96
N VAL A 165 -0.25 22.83 19.03
CA VAL A 165 -0.55 23.30 17.67
C VAL A 165 -2.03 23.16 17.38
N GLU A 166 -2.61 24.20 16.80
CA GLU A 166 -3.96 24.17 16.24
C GLU A 166 -3.90 24.09 14.72
N VAL A 167 -4.65 23.13 14.15
CA VAL A 167 -4.86 22.99 12.70
C VAL A 167 -6.33 23.29 12.40
N GLU A 168 -6.59 24.42 11.74
CA GLU A 168 -7.92 24.84 11.33
C GLU A 168 -8.21 24.36 9.89
N LEU A 169 -9.33 23.68 9.69
CA LEU A 169 -9.80 23.23 8.39
C LEU A 169 -10.77 24.25 7.77
N SER A 170 -10.79 24.32 6.45
CA SER A 170 -11.75 25.16 5.69
C SER A 170 -13.19 24.68 5.91
N ASP A 171 -13.39 23.37 5.98
CA ASP A 171 -14.67 22.73 6.27
C ASP A 171 -14.46 21.44 7.07
N VAL A 172 -15.52 20.84 7.61
CA VAL A 172 -15.46 19.56 8.31
C VAL A 172 -14.94 18.48 7.38
N TYR A 173 -13.91 17.78 7.81
CA TYR A 173 -13.35 16.63 7.10
C TYR A 173 -13.12 15.48 8.09
N VAL A 174 -14.05 14.54 8.12
CA VAL A 174 -14.05 13.44 9.12
C VAL A 174 -12.79 12.57 9.07
N PRO A 175 -12.22 12.24 7.89
CA PRO A 175 -11.02 11.43 7.82
C PRO A 175 -9.71 12.16 8.18
N PHE A 176 -9.75 13.41 8.66
CA PHE A 176 -8.54 14.21 8.89
C PHE A 176 -7.51 13.51 9.77
N ILE A 177 -7.96 12.81 10.82
CA ILE A 177 -7.04 12.08 11.71
C ILE A 177 -6.38 10.90 10.98
N SER A 178 -7.17 10.06 10.29
CA SER A 178 -6.64 8.88 9.61
C SER A 178 -5.80 9.21 8.37
N ASP A 179 -6.29 10.17 7.56
CA ASP A 179 -5.74 10.41 6.22
C ASP A 179 -4.67 11.49 6.17
N VAL A 180 -4.66 12.39 7.18
CA VAL A 180 -3.70 13.49 7.25
C VAL A 180 -2.81 13.36 8.47
N ALA A 181 -3.35 13.48 9.68
CA ALA A 181 -2.55 13.45 10.91
C ALA A 181 -1.82 12.11 11.13
N GLY A 182 -2.41 11.00 10.65
CA GLY A 182 -1.83 9.64 10.71
C GLY A 182 -1.05 9.22 9.47
N CYS A 183 -0.94 10.10 8.46
CA CYS A 183 -0.27 9.78 7.20
C CYS A 183 0.85 10.75 6.82
N LEU A 184 0.74 12.02 7.21
CA LEU A 184 1.72 13.06 6.88
C LEU A 184 2.95 12.97 7.79
N PRO A 185 4.16 12.66 7.27
CA PRO A 185 5.41 12.69 8.04
C PRO A 185 5.71 14.11 8.49
N ILE A 186 6.13 14.28 9.74
CA ILE A 186 6.56 15.60 10.24
C ILE A 186 8.03 15.83 9.85
N LEU A 187 8.26 16.95 9.18
CA LEU A 187 9.56 17.36 8.65
C LEU A 187 10.30 18.26 9.65
N PRO A 188 11.62 18.06 9.86
CA PRO A 188 12.43 18.99 10.64
C PRO A 188 12.57 20.34 9.93
N GLU A 189 12.01 21.40 10.54
CA GLU A 189 12.02 22.77 9.98
C GLU A 189 13.44 23.24 9.68
N HIS A 190 14.38 23.00 10.60
CA HIS A 190 15.77 23.45 10.47
C HIS A 190 16.49 22.92 9.23
N ILE A 191 16.03 21.79 8.64
CA ILE A 191 16.57 21.22 7.41
C ILE A 191 15.74 21.64 6.19
N TRP A 192 14.41 21.43 6.26
CA TRP A 192 13.56 21.51 5.07
C TRP A 192 13.19 22.95 4.66
N LYS A 193 13.34 23.95 5.53
CA LYS A 193 13.03 25.35 5.20
C LYS A 193 13.82 25.92 4.03
N ASP A 194 15.02 25.39 3.78
CA ASP A 194 15.90 25.82 2.69
C ASP A 194 15.78 24.93 1.44
N VAL A 195 14.93 23.89 1.47
CA VAL A 195 14.73 22.94 0.35
C VAL A 195 13.60 23.44 -0.55
N THR A 196 13.96 23.89 -1.74
CA THR A 196 13.02 24.43 -2.75
C THR A 196 12.66 23.42 -3.84
N GLU A 197 13.41 22.33 -3.99
CA GLU A 197 13.20 21.26 -4.99
C GLU A 197 13.18 19.90 -4.29
N PRO A 198 12.13 19.60 -3.48
CA PRO A 198 12.10 18.42 -2.62
C PRO A 198 12.14 17.09 -3.39
N GLU A 199 11.66 17.05 -4.63
CA GLU A 199 11.66 15.84 -5.48
C GLU A 199 13.07 15.41 -5.91
N THR A 200 14.07 16.25 -5.70
CA THR A 200 15.49 15.95 -6.01
C THR A 200 16.38 15.89 -4.76
N PHE A 201 15.80 16.16 -3.58
CA PHE A 201 16.55 16.22 -2.33
C PHE A 201 16.89 14.81 -1.80
N THR A 202 18.09 14.32 -2.13
CA THR A 202 18.62 13.00 -1.75
C THR A 202 19.89 13.08 -0.89
N ALA A 203 20.17 14.24 -0.30
CA ALA A 203 21.27 14.40 0.65
C ALA A 203 20.99 13.59 1.96
N PRO A 204 22.03 13.25 2.74
CA PRO A 204 21.83 12.50 4.00
C PRO A 204 20.85 13.19 4.96
N GLU A 205 20.76 14.50 4.92
CA GLU A 205 19.83 15.29 5.74
C GLU A 205 18.36 15.04 5.38
N ALA A 206 18.06 14.59 4.17
CA ALA A 206 16.71 14.31 3.70
C ALA A 206 16.01 13.15 4.43
N VAL A 207 16.77 12.35 5.19
CA VAL A 207 16.30 11.20 5.97
C VAL A 207 16.51 11.39 7.48
N ILE A 208 16.83 12.60 7.93
CA ILE A 208 16.82 12.98 9.35
C ILE A 208 15.36 13.13 9.78
N ALA A 209 14.94 12.32 10.75
CA ALA A 209 13.58 12.28 11.24
C ALA A 209 13.53 11.69 12.66
N THR A 210 12.35 11.39 13.18
CA THR A 210 12.14 10.95 14.56
C THR A 210 11.95 9.45 14.71
N GLY A 211 11.90 8.69 13.60
CA GLY A 211 11.48 7.29 13.55
C GLY A 211 12.37 6.27 14.28
N PRO A 212 11.91 5.01 14.38
CA PRO A 212 12.61 3.95 15.11
C PRO A 212 13.92 3.50 14.45
N PHE A 213 14.12 3.81 13.17
CA PHE A 213 15.32 3.46 12.45
C PHE A 213 15.92 4.66 11.73
N LYS A 214 17.23 4.57 11.46
CA LYS A 214 18.04 5.50 10.67
C LYS A 214 18.51 4.79 9.41
N LEU A 215 18.49 5.45 8.26
CA LEU A 215 19.09 4.92 7.04
C LEU A 215 20.62 4.89 7.20
N GLU A 216 21.22 3.70 7.20
CA GLU A 216 22.67 3.52 7.17
C GLU A 216 23.20 3.61 5.73
N SER A 217 22.52 2.93 4.79
CA SER A 217 22.87 2.97 3.36
C SER A 217 21.71 2.58 2.45
N TYR A 218 21.78 3.07 1.21
CA TYR A 218 20.92 2.67 0.10
C TYR A 218 21.78 2.39 -1.14
N ASP A 219 21.77 1.15 -1.62
CA ASP A 219 22.38 0.75 -2.88
C ASP A 219 21.32 0.68 -3.99
N SER A 220 21.23 1.72 -4.79
CA SER A 220 20.27 1.81 -5.89
C SER A 220 20.55 0.83 -7.04
N ALA A 221 21.76 0.29 -7.15
CA ALA A 221 22.09 -0.70 -8.18
C ALA A 221 21.65 -2.11 -7.79
N ALA A 222 21.60 -2.40 -6.49
CA ALA A 222 21.18 -3.67 -5.93
C ALA A 222 19.74 -3.63 -5.39
N GLY A 223 19.14 -2.46 -5.22
CA GLY A 223 17.83 -2.28 -4.57
C GLY A 223 17.86 -2.68 -3.09
N VAL A 224 18.95 -2.35 -2.38
CA VAL A 224 19.15 -2.76 -0.99
C VAL A 224 19.19 -1.56 -0.07
N TYR A 225 18.39 -1.60 0.98
CA TYR A 225 18.36 -0.62 2.06
C TYR A 225 18.89 -1.27 3.34
N VAL A 226 19.73 -0.55 4.07
CA VAL A 226 20.18 -0.94 5.40
C VAL A 226 19.77 0.13 6.38
N TYR A 227 18.99 -0.27 7.38
CA TYR A 227 18.55 0.59 8.46
C TYR A 227 19.12 0.09 9.77
N THR A 228 19.59 1.03 10.62
CA THR A 228 20.01 0.76 11.99
C THR A 228 19.05 1.37 12.99
N LYS A 229 18.90 0.77 14.15
CA LYS A 229 17.99 1.28 15.17
C LYS A 229 18.33 2.70 15.61
N ASN A 230 17.31 3.45 15.98
CA ASN A 230 17.43 4.72 16.67
C ASN A 230 17.46 4.46 18.18
N GLU A 231 18.64 4.54 18.80
CA GLU A 231 18.84 4.27 20.23
C GLU A 231 18.04 5.18 21.16
N ASN A 232 17.61 6.34 20.66
CA ASN A 232 16.88 7.36 21.41
C ASN A 232 15.42 7.46 20.94
N TYR A 233 14.84 6.35 20.47
CA TYR A 233 13.47 6.39 19.97
C TYR A 233 12.50 6.69 21.12
N PHE A 234 11.61 7.65 20.89
CA PHE A 234 10.76 8.20 21.95
C PHE A 234 9.62 7.30 22.40
N TYR A 235 9.22 6.32 21.56
CA TYR A 235 8.01 5.53 21.80
C TYR A 235 8.27 4.25 22.58
N GLY A 236 9.50 3.74 22.57
CA GLY A 236 9.91 2.51 23.26
C GLY A 236 11.27 2.02 22.77
N ASP A 237 11.72 0.91 23.34
CA ASP A 237 12.97 0.29 22.94
C ASP A 237 12.81 -0.45 21.60
N VAL A 238 13.72 -0.20 20.64
CA VAL A 238 13.71 -0.89 19.36
C VAL A 238 14.35 -2.27 19.53
N ALA A 239 13.54 -3.32 19.39
CA ALA A 239 13.91 -4.72 19.66
C ALA A 239 14.85 -5.35 18.61
N VAL A 240 15.12 -4.65 17.51
CA VAL A 240 15.91 -5.10 16.36
C VAL A 240 17.01 -4.08 16.08
N ASP A 241 18.26 -4.55 15.98
CA ASP A 241 19.41 -3.66 15.77
C ASP A 241 19.51 -3.17 14.32
N LYS A 242 19.10 -4.03 13.36
CA LYS A 242 19.25 -3.73 11.94
C LYS A 242 18.13 -4.35 11.09
N LEU A 243 17.62 -3.58 10.13
CA LEU A 243 16.75 -4.07 9.05
C LEU A 243 17.52 -4.03 7.74
N ILE A 244 17.54 -5.14 6.99
CA ILE A 244 18.06 -5.21 5.63
C ILE A 244 16.90 -5.50 4.70
N ILE A 245 16.57 -4.57 3.84
CA ILE A 245 15.45 -4.66 2.90
C ILE A 245 16.01 -4.79 1.49
N SER A 246 15.57 -5.80 0.75
CA SER A 246 16.11 -6.09 -0.58
C SER A 246 15.00 -6.25 -1.61
N ASP A 247 15.21 -5.70 -2.81
CA ASP A 247 14.41 -5.99 -4.00
C ASP A 247 14.92 -7.27 -4.66
N LEU A 248 14.09 -8.30 -4.68
CA LEU A 248 14.47 -9.65 -5.11
C LEU A 248 13.62 -10.14 -6.27
N ASP A 249 14.25 -10.74 -7.28
CA ASP A 249 13.55 -11.37 -8.40
C ASP A 249 12.66 -12.56 -7.95
N ASP A 250 13.11 -13.35 -6.96
CA ASP A 250 12.37 -14.48 -6.37
C ASP A 250 12.51 -14.52 -4.85
N ALA A 251 11.59 -13.85 -4.18
CA ALA A 251 11.53 -13.81 -2.71
C ALA A 251 11.31 -15.20 -2.08
N ARG A 252 10.64 -16.14 -2.79
CA ARG A 252 10.43 -17.50 -2.28
C ARG A 252 11.74 -18.29 -2.26
N GLU A 253 12.54 -18.21 -3.33
CA GLU A 253 13.85 -18.88 -3.39
C GLU A 253 14.76 -18.35 -2.27
N ALA A 254 14.84 -17.03 -2.11
CA ALA A 254 15.62 -16.39 -1.06
C ALA A 254 15.18 -16.77 0.36
N PHE A 255 13.86 -16.83 0.60
CA PHE A 255 13.31 -17.23 1.90
C PHE A 255 13.65 -18.70 2.24
N VAL A 256 13.51 -19.61 1.29
CA VAL A 256 13.85 -21.04 1.48
C VAL A 256 15.36 -21.22 1.68
N ALA A 257 16.19 -20.42 1.03
CA ALA A 257 17.65 -20.44 1.21
C ALA A 257 18.09 -19.87 2.57
N GLY A 258 17.22 -19.13 3.27
CA GLY A 258 17.52 -18.44 4.53
C GLY A 258 18.18 -17.07 4.33
N ASP A 259 18.08 -16.50 3.14
CA ASP A 259 18.55 -15.14 2.81
C ASP A 259 17.51 -14.08 3.23
N LEU A 260 16.27 -14.50 3.50
CA LEU A 260 15.21 -13.70 4.09
C LEU A 260 14.69 -14.36 5.38
N ASP A 261 14.30 -13.53 6.34
CA ASP A 261 13.66 -13.93 7.61
C ASP A 261 12.14 -13.77 7.55
N VAL A 262 11.67 -12.87 6.69
CA VAL A 262 10.25 -12.60 6.44
C VAL A 262 10.05 -12.19 4.99
N SER A 263 8.91 -12.58 4.39
CA SER A 263 8.51 -12.15 3.05
C SER A 263 7.02 -11.85 2.97
N ALA A 264 6.69 -10.64 2.52
CA ALA A 264 5.32 -10.19 2.20
C ALA A 264 5.08 -10.03 0.69
N THR A 265 6.12 -10.15 -0.14
CA THR A 265 5.99 -9.90 -1.59
C THR A 265 5.93 -11.17 -2.44
N MET A 266 6.18 -12.36 -1.86
CA MET A 266 6.18 -13.60 -2.64
C MET A 266 4.80 -14.03 -3.17
N GLY A 267 3.72 -13.37 -2.72
CA GLY A 267 2.34 -13.64 -3.13
C GLY A 267 1.62 -14.70 -2.30
N TYR A 268 0.29 -14.57 -2.22
CA TYR A 268 -0.58 -15.32 -1.30
C TYR A 268 -0.37 -16.84 -1.38
N ASN A 269 -0.49 -17.44 -2.58
CA ASN A 269 -0.43 -18.90 -2.74
C ASN A 269 0.96 -19.47 -2.40
N LYS A 270 2.03 -18.73 -2.71
CA LYS A 270 3.39 -19.15 -2.35
C LYS A 270 3.60 -19.07 -0.83
N ALA A 271 3.17 -17.97 -0.18
CA ALA A 271 3.29 -17.79 1.26
C ALA A 271 2.45 -18.82 2.03
N THR A 272 1.20 -19.05 1.64
CA THR A 272 0.31 -20.02 2.32
C THR A 272 0.74 -21.47 2.14
N SER A 273 1.60 -21.79 1.17
CA SER A 273 2.18 -23.13 1.02
C SER A 273 3.05 -23.54 2.21
N PHE A 274 3.50 -22.60 3.04
CA PHE A 274 4.28 -22.85 4.25
C PHE A 274 3.44 -23.12 5.51
N LYS A 275 2.11 -23.06 5.46
CA LYS A 275 1.22 -23.25 6.62
C LYS A 275 1.39 -24.59 7.35
N ASN A 276 1.85 -25.63 6.65
CA ASN A 276 2.03 -26.97 7.20
C ASN A 276 3.50 -27.26 7.60
N ASP A 277 4.36 -26.26 7.60
CA ASP A 277 5.75 -26.38 8.04
C ASP A 277 5.91 -25.65 9.39
N ASP A 278 6.09 -26.41 10.47
CA ASP A 278 6.21 -25.89 11.83
C ASP A 278 7.39 -24.92 12.04
N LYS A 279 8.32 -24.86 11.09
CA LYS A 279 9.44 -23.93 11.09
C LYS A 279 9.01 -22.49 10.85
N TYR A 280 7.89 -22.28 10.20
CA TYR A 280 7.44 -20.98 9.73
C TYR A 280 6.06 -20.62 10.25
N LYS A 281 5.79 -19.33 10.34
CA LYS A 281 4.43 -18.82 10.56
C LYS A 281 3.95 -18.09 9.32
N VAL A 282 2.65 -18.18 9.06
CA VAL A 282 1.98 -17.48 7.96
C VAL A 282 0.90 -16.58 8.56
N LEU A 283 1.03 -15.30 8.29
CA LEU A 283 -0.01 -14.30 8.56
C LEU A 283 -0.83 -14.09 7.30
N GLU A 284 -2.14 -14.26 7.39
CA GLU A 284 -3.07 -13.86 6.33
C GLU A 284 -3.66 -12.50 6.68
N GLY A 285 -3.67 -11.61 5.71
CA GLY A 285 -4.13 -10.24 5.89
C GLY A 285 -5.08 -9.80 4.77
N PRO A 286 -5.75 -8.66 4.97
CA PRO A 286 -6.64 -8.11 3.97
C PRO A 286 -5.89 -7.74 2.70
N GLY A 287 -6.52 -7.91 1.55
CA GLY A 287 -5.91 -7.55 0.27
C GLY A 287 -5.83 -6.04 0.03
N LEU A 288 -6.81 -5.30 0.51
CA LEU A 288 -6.97 -3.85 0.35
C LEU A 288 -6.62 -3.32 -1.06
N TRP A 289 -6.63 -4.19 -2.05
CA TRP A 289 -6.41 -3.88 -3.47
C TRP A 289 -7.47 -4.56 -4.32
N VAL A 290 -8.08 -3.80 -5.21
CA VAL A 290 -9.21 -4.22 -6.05
C VAL A 290 -8.82 -4.23 -7.52
N SER A 291 -9.28 -5.24 -8.27
CA SER A 291 -9.32 -5.23 -9.72
C SER A 291 -10.70 -4.77 -10.21
N ARG A 292 -10.72 -3.88 -11.18
CA ARG A 292 -11.96 -3.36 -11.79
C ARG A 292 -11.92 -3.42 -13.30
N LEU A 293 -13.09 -3.66 -13.87
CA LEU A 293 -13.35 -3.45 -15.28
C LEU A 293 -13.99 -2.06 -15.45
N TYR A 294 -13.33 -1.21 -16.23
CA TYR A 294 -13.73 0.17 -16.51
C TYR A 294 -14.46 0.25 -17.85
N PHE A 295 -15.49 1.07 -17.91
CA PHE A 295 -16.22 1.42 -19.12
C PHE A 295 -15.84 2.84 -19.56
N ASN A 296 -15.61 3.03 -20.85
CA ASN A 296 -15.51 4.36 -21.45
C ASN A 296 -16.91 4.85 -21.84
N PHE A 297 -17.43 5.84 -21.15
CA PHE A 297 -18.77 6.38 -21.40
C PHE A 297 -18.87 7.22 -22.68
N ASN A 298 -17.81 7.36 -23.47
CA ASN A 298 -17.87 7.84 -24.84
C ASN A 298 -18.46 6.79 -25.80
N GLU A 299 -18.42 5.50 -25.40
CA GLU A 299 -19.11 4.44 -26.14
C GLU A 299 -20.61 4.49 -25.80
N PRO A 300 -21.52 4.70 -26.78
CA PRO A 300 -22.95 4.83 -26.51
C PRO A 300 -23.54 3.65 -25.74
N ALA A 301 -23.10 2.43 -26.03
CA ALA A 301 -23.57 1.21 -25.37
C ALA A 301 -23.36 1.25 -23.84
N PHE A 302 -22.25 1.83 -23.38
CA PHE A 302 -21.94 1.88 -21.94
C PHE A 302 -22.67 2.99 -21.18
N ASN A 303 -23.44 3.85 -21.85
CA ASN A 303 -24.35 4.78 -21.18
C ASN A 303 -25.63 4.08 -20.67
N SER A 304 -26.03 2.91 -21.25
CA SER A 304 -27.11 2.07 -20.71
C SER A 304 -26.64 1.28 -19.49
N LYS A 305 -27.33 1.40 -18.37
CA LYS A 305 -27.06 0.58 -17.18
C LYS A 305 -27.39 -0.91 -17.44
N GLU A 306 -28.40 -1.20 -18.26
CA GLU A 306 -28.80 -2.55 -18.63
C GLU A 306 -27.67 -3.27 -19.38
N VAL A 307 -26.94 -2.56 -20.25
CA VAL A 307 -25.75 -3.12 -20.92
C VAL A 307 -24.64 -3.42 -19.89
N ARG A 308 -24.39 -2.51 -18.93
CA ARG A 308 -23.37 -2.76 -17.90
C ARG A 308 -23.76 -3.89 -16.94
N GLN A 309 -25.04 -3.99 -16.60
CA GLN A 309 -25.60 -5.11 -15.82
C GLN A 309 -25.54 -6.43 -16.59
N ALA A 310 -25.83 -6.41 -17.90
CA ALA A 310 -25.67 -7.58 -18.76
C ALA A 310 -24.21 -8.08 -18.78
N ILE A 311 -23.26 -7.17 -18.93
CA ILE A 311 -21.83 -7.51 -18.89
C ILE A 311 -21.48 -8.13 -17.53
N HIS A 312 -22.00 -7.61 -16.41
CA HIS A 312 -21.74 -8.18 -15.08
C HIS A 312 -22.31 -9.61 -14.96
N HIS A 313 -23.56 -9.82 -15.38
CA HIS A 313 -24.17 -11.16 -15.39
C HIS A 313 -23.46 -12.16 -16.29
N ALA A 314 -22.77 -11.70 -17.34
CA ALA A 314 -22.00 -12.55 -18.23
C ALA A 314 -20.66 -13.02 -17.63
N LEU A 315 -20.18 -12.38 -16.57
CA LEU A 315 -18.87 -12.67 -15.96
C LEU A 315 -19.01 -13.64 -14.78
N ASN A 316 -18.40 -14.81 -14.87
CA ASN A 316 -18.28 -15.74 -13.74
C ASN A 316 -17.09 -15.32 -12.86
N LEU A 317 -17.34 -14.46 -11.85
CA LEU A 317 -16.30 -13.91 -10.99
C LEU A 317 -15.61 -14.99 -10.14
N ASP A 318 -16.33 -16.03 -9.71
CA ASP A 318 -15.74 -17.16 -8.98
C ASP A 318 -14.74 -17.92 -9.85
N GLU A 319 -15.10 -18.22 -11.09
CA GLU A 319 -14.22 -18.89 -12.04
C GLU A 319 -13.01 -18.02 -12.43
N ILE A 320 -13.21 -16.69 -12.55
CA ILE A 320 -12.12 -15.74 -12.79
C ILE A 320 -11.14 -15.77 -11.63
N VAL A 321 -11.62 -15.73 -10.39
CA VAL A 321 -10.76 -15.82 -9.19
C VAL A 321 -9.98 -17.13 -9.17
N GLU A 322 -10.65 -18.25 -9.43
CA GLU A 322 -9.99 -19.56 -9.43
C GLU A 322 -8.91 -19.66 -10.52
N LYS A 323 -9.25 -19.29 -11.77
CA LYS A 323 -8.33 -19.46 -12.91
C LYS A 323 -7.23 -18.42 -12.97
N VAL A 324 -7.52 -17.16 -12.61
CA VAL A 324 -6.57 -16.04 -12.73
C VAL A 324 -5.72 -15.90 -11.45
N LYS A 325 -6.33 -16.14 -10.29
CA LYS A 325 -5.68 -15.93 -8.97
C LYS A 325 -5.38 -17.22 -8.23
N GLY A 326 -5.82 -18.40 -8.75
CA GLY A 326 -5.68 -19.67 -8.04
C GLY A 326 -6.31 -19.64 -6.65
N GLY A 327 -7.48 -19.00 -6.50
CA GLY A 327 -8.17 -18.81 -5.23
C GLY A 327 -7.60 -17.71 -4.32
N ALA A 328 -6.55 -17.00 -4.74
CA ALA A 328 -5.90 -15.95 -3.94
C ALA A 328 -6.61 -14.58 -4.02
N ALA A 329 -7.92 -14.56 -4.10
CA ALA A 329 -8.74 -13.36 -4.13
C ALA A 329 -10.16 -13.65 -3.63
N ILE A 330 -10.90 -12.60 -3.30
CA ILE A 330 -12.33 -12.63 -3.00
C ILE A 330 -13.06 -12.11 -4.26
N PRO A 331 -14.11 -12.76 -4.75
CA PRO A 331 -14.92 -12.24 -5.85
C PRO A 331 -15.47 -10.84 -5.56
N GLY A 332 -15.57 -10.02 -6.58
CA GLY A 332 -15.99 -8.64 -6.46
C GLY A 332 -17.43 -8.48 -5.99
N SER A 333 -17.70 -7.44 -5.19
CA SER A 333 -19.04 -7.00 -4.83
C SER A 333 -19.49 -5.85 -5.72
N ALA A 334 -20.74 -5.89 -6.19
CA ALA A 334 -21.31 -4.81 -6.99
C ALA A 334 -21.32 -3.45 -6.27
N GLY A 335 -21.41 -3.44 -4.94
CA GLY A 335 -21.32 -2.23 -4.12
C GLY A 335 -19.88 -1.71 -3.90
N HIS A 336 -18.89 -2.34 -4.49
CA HIS A 336 -17.48 -1.93 -4.51
C HIS A 336 -16.72 -2.07 -3.19
N ILE A 337 -17.32 -2.03 -2.03
CA ILE A 337 -16.67 -2.23 -0.73
C ILE A 337 -16.42 -3.73 -0.52
N GLN A 338 -15.22 -4.06 -0.02
CA GLN A 338 -14.81 -5.44 0.26
C GLN A 338 -15.63 -6.06 1.40
N PRO A 339 -16.08 -7.34 1.25
CA PRO A 339 -17.01 -7.97 2.19
C PRO A 339 -16.51 -8.12 3.64
N ASP A 340 -15.21 -8.16 3.87
CA ASP A 340 -14.59 -8.34 5.19
C ASP A 340 -14.30 -7.00 5.92
N THR A 341 -14.79 -5.87 5.39
CA THR A 341 -14.64 -4.56 6.02
C THR A 341 -15.89 -4.11 6.79
N PRO A 342 -15.73 -3.28 7.84
CA PRO A 342 -16.87 -2.78 8.62
C PRO A 342 -17.90 -1.96 7.81
N TRP A 343 -17.48 -1.40 6.68
CA TRP A 343 -18.29 -0.55 5.82
C TRP A 343 -19.07 -1.30 4.76
N TYR A 344 -18.85 -2.59 4.61
CA TYR A 344 -19.59 -3.40 3.63
C TYR A 344 -21.11 -3.41 3.88
N ASN A 345 -21.88 -3.26 2.81
CA ASN A 345 -23.32 -3.40 2.82
C ASN A 345 -23.72 -4.76 2.19
N PRO A 346 -24.09 -5.77 2.99
CA PRO A 346 -24.47 -7.09 2.46
C PRO A 346 -25.84 -7.09 1.74
N SER A 347 -26.57 -5.99 1.80
CA SER A 347 -27.92 -5.86 1.19
C SER A 347 -27.89 -5.31 -0.23
N VAL A 348 -26.72 -4.90 -0.75
CA VAL A 348 -26.64 -4.43 -2.14
C VAL A 348 -26.95 -5.54 -3.12
N GLN A 349 -27.62 -5.18 -4.21
CA GLN A 349 -27.88 -6.10 -5.29
C GLN A 349 -26.56 -6.68 -5.82
N GLN A 350 -26.53 -8.00 -6.02
CA GLN A 350 -25.47 -8.69 -6.68
C GLN A 350 -25.94 -9.25 -8.04
N TYR A 351 -25.03 -9.50 -8.92
CA TYR A 351 -25.28 -9.97 -10.29
C TYR A 351 -24.62 -11.35 -10.48
N PRO A 352 -25.29 -12.44 -10.08
CA PRO A 352 -24.75 -13.79 -10.27
C PRO A 352 -24.55 -14.09 -11.77
N TYR A 353 -23.60 -14.94 -12.06
CA TYR A 353 -23.34 -15.39 -13.43
C TYR A 353 -24.61 -16.03 -14.03
N ASP A 354 -25.13 -15.41 -15.09
CA ASP A 354 -26.34 -15.83 -15.78
C ASP A 354 -26.34 -15.28 -17.22
N VAL A 355 -25.92 -16.12 -18.15
CA VAL A 355 -25.80 -15.78 -19.59
C VAL A 355 -27.14 -15.44 -20.22
N GLU A 356 -28.21 -16.15 -19.84
CA GLU A 356 -29.54 -15.89 -20.40
C GLU A 356 -30.09 -14.55 -19.89
N LYS A 357 -29.91 -14.24 -18.58
CA LYS A 357 -30.27 -12.95 -18.06
C LYS A 357 -29.46 -11.80 -18.68
N ALA A 358 -28.17 -12.03 -18.94
CA ALA A 358 -27.33 -11.06 -19.65
C ALA A 358 -27.87 -10.77 -21.07
N LYS A 359 -28.27 -11.79 -21.84
CA LYS A 359 -28.86 -11.60 -23.15
C LYS A 359 -30.21 -10.87 -23.08
N GLU A 360 -31.07 -11.21 -22.11
CA GLU A 360 -32.33 -10.50 -21.89
C GLU A 360 -32.10 -9.01 -21.68
N LEU A 361 -31.16 -8.64 -20.79
CA LEU A 361 -30.83 -7.24 -20.51
C LEU A 361 -30.28 -6.49 -21.72
N LEU A 362 -29.46 -7.15 -22.57
CA LEU A 362 -29.00 -6.54 -23.82
C LEU A 362 -30.18 -6.23 -24.75
N ILE A 363 -31.14 -7.16 -24.87
CA ILE A 363 -32.36 -6.96 -25.68
C ILE A 363 -33.22 -5.83 -25.09
N GLU A 364 -33.40 -5.80 -23.75
CA GLU A 364 -34.11 -4.72 -23.05
C GLU A 364 -33.45 -3.35 -23.29
N ALA A 365 -32.12 -3.30 -23.35
CA ALA A 365 -31.34 -2.11 -23.69
C ALA A 365 -31.51 -1.68 -25.17
N GLY A 366 -32.10 -2.52 -26.03
CA GLY A 366 -32.28 -2.25 -27.44
C GLY A 366 -31.15 -2.80 -28.34
N ALA A 367 -30.29 -3.67 -27.80
CA ALA A 367 -29.30 -4.36 -28.61
C ALA A 367 -29.96 -5.51 -29.43
N VAL A 368 -29.50 -5.73 -30.66
CA VAL A 368 -30.05 -6.73 -31.57
C VAL A 368 -28.94 -7.32 -32.44
N ASP A 369 -29.00 -8.61 -32.72
CA ASP A 369 -28.20 -9.25 -33.77
C ASP A 369 -29.05 -9.22 -35.07
N SER A 370 -28.90 -8.16 -35.87
CA SER A 370 -29.77 -7.90 -37.01
C SER A 370 -29.41 -8.71 -38.25
N ASN A 371 -28.18 -9.18 -38.33
CA ASN A 371 -27.64 -9.94 -39.46
C ASN A 371 -27.41 -11.43 -39.17
N ASN A 372 -27.66 -11.87 -37.92
CA ASN A 372 -27.49 -13.23 -37.40
C ASN A 372 -26.05 -13.76 -37.51
N ASP A 373 -25.05 -12.88 -37.28
CA ASP A 373 -23.65 -13.28 -37.25
C ASP A 373 -23.13 -13.60 -35.84
N GLY A 374 -23.99 -13.46 -34.82
CA GLY A 374 -23.71 -13.73 -33.43
C GLY A 374 -23.08 -12.53 -32.69
N VAL A 375 -23.02 -11.35 -33.31
CA VAL A 375 -22.58 -10.11 -32.71
C VAL A 375 -23.78 -9.18 -32.52
N MET A 376 -23.97 -8.67 -31.31
CA MET A 376 -25.03 -7.71 -31.04
C MET A 376 -24.68 -6.34 -31.62
N GLU A 377 -25.68 -5.62 -32.12
CA GLU A 377 -25.58 -4.22 -32.48
C GLU A 377 -26.34 -3.35 -31.46
N TYR A 378 -25.74 -2.24 -31.07
CA TYR A 378 -26.38 -1.19 -30.25
C TYR A 378 -26.42 0.11 -31.02
N GLU A 379 -27.60 0.70 -31.22
CA GLU A 379 -27.80 1.88 -32.08
C GLU A 379 -27.20 1.75 -33.48
N GLY A 380 -27.26 0.52 -34.03
CA GLY A 380 -26.77 0.21 -35.38
C GLY A 380 -25.25 0.03 -35.51
N LYS A 381 -24.52 -0.04 -34.39
CA LYS A 381 -23.09 -0.35 -34.33
C LYS A 381 -22.88 -1.72 -33.71
N GLU A 382 -22.03 -2.54 -34.32
CA GLU A 382 -21.60 -3.80 -33.70
C GLU A 382 -20.96 -3.55 -32.34
N MET A 383 -21.30 -4.36 -31.34
CA MET A 383 -20.70 -4.33 -30.00
C MET A 383 -19.33 -5.00 -30.02
N LYS A 384 -18.40 -4.36 -30.74
CA LYS A 384 -16.98 -4.70 -30.81
C LYS A 384 -16.16 -3.61 -30.16
N PHE A 385 -15.42 -3.96 -29.11
CA PHE A 385 -14.74 -3.00 -28.28
C PHE A 385 -13.27 -3.34 -28.11
N GLU A 386 -12.41 -2.31 -28.15
CA GLU A 386 -11.03 -2.44 -27.72
C GLU A 386 -10.97 -2.65 -26.20
N ALA A 387 -10.30 -3.71 -25.75
CA ALA A 387 -10.17 -4.06 -24.34
C ALA A 387 -8.71 -4.03 -23.92
N LEU A 388 -8.37 -3.10 -23.02
CA LEU A 388 -7.01 -2.83 -22.55
C LEU A 388 -6.71 -3.57 -21.25
N PHE A 389 -5.65 -4.37 -21.24
CA PHE A 389 -5.19 -5.16 -20.10
C PHE A 389 -3.68 -4.98 -19.87
N GLY A 390 -3.21 -5.33 -18.67
CA GLY A 390 -1.79 -5.46 -18.40
C GLY A 390 -1.15 -6.59 -19.21
N GLU A 391 0.13 -6.45 -19.61
CA GLU A 391 0.83 -7.48 -20.39
C GLU A 391 0.96 -8.84 -19.68
N LYS A 392 0.85 -8.84 -18.34
CA LYS A 392 0.84 -10.05 -17.51
C LYS A 392 -0.52 -10.71 -17.39
N ASP A 393 -1.58 -10.04 -17.86
CA ASP A 393 -2.98 -10.43 -17.67
C ASP A 393 -3.61 -11.07 -18.92
N VAL A 394 -2.82 -11.61 -19.85
CA VAL A 394 -3.31 -12.20 -21.12
C VAL A 394 -4.36 -13.27 -20.87
N GLN A 395 -4.11 -14.22 -19.96
CA GLN A 395 -5.08 -15.28 -19.64
C GLN A 395 -6.37 -14.70 -19.04
N TYR A 396 -6.27 -13.66 -18.25
CA TYR A 396 -7.42 -12.94 -17.69
C TYR A 396 -8.23 -12.27 -18.81
N ALA A 397 -7.54 -11.57 -19.72
CA ALA A 397 -8.16 -10.91 -20.86
C ALA A 397 -8.90 -11.88 -21.77
N GLU A 398 -8.28 -13.01 -22.10
CA GLU A 398 -8.89 -14.08 -22.90
C GLU A 398 -10.15 -14.64 -22.22
N LEU A 399 -10.12 -14.84 -20.91
CA LEU A 399 -11.26 -15.36 -20.16
C LEU A 399 -12.43 -14.38 -20.17
N VAL A 400 -12.17 -13.08 -19.92
CA VAL A 400 -13.20 -12.03 -20.01
C VAL A 400 -13.77 -11.93 -21.43
N ALA A 401 -12.91 -11.96 -22.45
CA ALA A 401 -13.34 -11.92 -23.85
C ALA A 401 -14.24 -13.11 -24.23
N ASN A 402 -13.93 -14.30 -23.74
CA ASN A 402 -14.76 -15.49 -23.99
C ASN A 402 -16.14 -15.37 -23.34
N TYR A 403 -16.22 -14.89 -22.10
CA TYR A 403 -17.52 -14.66 -21.44
C TYR A 403 -18.38 -13.65 -22.20
N LEU A 404 -17.83 -12.52 -22.61
CA LEU A 404 -18.58 -11.48 -23.31
C LEU A 404 -18.99 -11.92 -24.71
N LYS A 405 -18.20 -12.77 -25.36
CA LYS A 405 -18.55 -13.37 -26.65
C LYS A 405 -19.82 -14.23 -26.57
N GLU A 406 -20.08 -14.90 -25.46
CA GLU A 406 -21.29 -15.73 -25.26
C GLU A 406 -22.59 -14.93 -25.32
N ILE A 407 -22.50 -13.61 -25.03
CA ILE A 407 -23.62 -12.68 -25.10
C ILE A 407 -23.58 -11.77 -26.33
N GLY A 408 -22.72 -12.07 -27.32
CA GLY A 408 -22.61 -11.33 -28.57
C GLY A 408 -21.79 -10.04 -28.49
N ILE A 409 -20.96 -9.86 -27.46
CA ILE A 409 -20.02 -8.74 -27.34
C ILE A 409 -18.60 -9.22 -27.64
N ILE A 410 -17.93 -8.61 -28.61
CA ILE A 410 -16.57 -8.98 -29.02
C ILE A 410 -15.54 -8.03 -28.44
N LEU A 411 -14.54 -8.59 -27.77
CA LEU A 411 -13.40 -7.81 -27.31
C LEU A 411 -12.17 -8.01 -28.20
N GLU A 412 -11.63 -6.90 -28.68
CA GLU A 412 -10.31 -6.82 -29.32
C GLU A 412 -9.27 -6.52 -28.24
N VAL A 413 -8.67 -7.61 -27.71
CA VAL A 413 -7.75 -7.49 -26.57
C VAL A 413 -6.44 -6.83 -26.99
N LYS A 414 -6.05 -5.80 -26.24
CA LYS A 414 -4.73 -5.15 -26.30
C LYS A 414 -4.06 -5.23 -24.94
N THR A 415 -2.78 -5.54 -24.91
CA THR A 415 -2.00 -5.60 -23.69
C THR A 415 -0.85 -4.61 -23.73
N SER A 416 -0.52 -4.03 -22.59
CA SER A 416 0.59 -3.10 -22.42
C SER A 416 1.14 -3.16 -21.00
N ASP A 417 2.28 -2.52 -20.76
CA ASP A 417 2.80 -2.38 -19.41
C ASP A 417 1.86 -1.53 -18.53
N ASP A 418 1.96 -1.71 -17.20
CA ASP A 418 1.04 -1.10 -16.24
C ASP A 418 1.00 0.44 -16.30
N ASN A 419 2.11 1.10 -16.62
CA ASN A 419 2.15 2.56 -16.68
C ASN A 419 1.47 3.06 -17.95
N THR A 420 1.69 2.38 -19.07
CA THR A 420 1.01 2.67 -20.34
C THR A 420 -0.50 2.43 -20.19
N VAL A 421 -0.94 1.32 -19.57
CA VAL A 421 -2.36 1.06 -19.29
C VAL A 421 -2.98 2.22 -18.49
N LYS A 422 -2.33 2.66 -17.41
CA LYS A 422 -2.81 3.81 -16.60
C LYS A 422 -2.89 5.10 -17.39
N THR A 423 -1.90 5.37 -18.23
CA THR A 423 -1.86 6.56 -19.08
C THR A 423 -3.02 6.55 -20.07
N LEU A 424 -3.23 5.43 -20.78
CA LEU A 424 -4.30 5.27 -21.76
C LEU A 424 -5.69 5.35 -21.10
N ILE A 425 -5.86 4.81 -19.89
CA ILE A 425 -7.10 4.99 -19.11
C ILE A 425 -7.30 6.47 -18.75
N GLY A 426 -6.27 7.15 -18.25
CA GLY A 426 -6.33 8.57 -17.91
C GLY A 426 -6.63 9.48 -19.09
N GLU A 427 -6.18 9.11 -20.30
CA GLU A 427 -6.46 9.80 -21.56
C GLU A 427 -7.80 9.39 -22.20
N GLY A 428 -8.46 8.29 -21.71
CA GLY A 428 -9.67 7.70 -22.29
C GLY A 428 -9.46 7.02 -23.63
N ASN A 429 -8.27 6.57 -23.89
CA ASN A 429 -7.90 5.84 -25.10
C ASN A 429 -8.15 4.34 -24.93
N PHE A 430 -9.40 3.96 -24.67
CA PHE A 430 -9.87 2.59 -24.53
C PHE A 430 -11.39 2.55 -24.68
N SER A 431 -11.97 1.39 -24.94
CA SER A 431 -13.43 1.17 -24.79
C SER A 431 -13.74 0.46 -23.48
N ILE A 432 -13.04 -0.65 -23.19
CA ILE A 432 -13.03 -1.35 -21.91
C ILE A 432 -11.58 -1.42 -21.42
N ALA A 433 -11.36 -1.31 -20.11
CA ALA A 433 -10.04 -1.52 -19.54
C ALA A 433 -10.13 -2.28 -18.21
N VAL A 434 -9.11 -3.06 -17.89
CA VAL A 434 -8.96 -3.69 -16.59
C VAL A 434 -7.73 -3.12 -15.90
N ASN A 435 -7.95 -2.59 -14.71
CA ASN A 435 -6.91 -2.08 -13.83
C ASN A 435 -7.41 -2.13 -12.38
N GLY A 436 -6.59 -1.72 -11.44
CA GLY A 436 -6.94 -1.72 -10.03
C GLY A 436 -6.32 -0.59 -9.24
N HIS A 437 -6.70 -0.56 -7.98
CA HIS A 437 -6.13 0.38 -7.01
C HIS A 437 -6.16 -0.19 -5.60
N GLY A 438 -5.32 0.36 -4.73
CA GLY A 438 -5.31 0.09 -3.30
C GLY A 438 -6.26 0.98 -2.52
N SER A 439 -5.98 1.13 -1.23
CA SER A 439 -6.70 2.00 -0.28
C SER A 439 -8.13 1.52 0.03
N PHE A 440 -8.31 0.21 0.20
CA PHE A 440 -9.62 -0.38 0.55
C PHE A 440 -9.85 -0.56 2.05
N GLY A 441 -8.86 -0.25 2.88
CA GLY A 441 -9.00 -0.27 4.34
C GLY A 441 -9.46 1.07 4.90
N GLY A 442 -9.95 1.03 6.12
CA GLY A 442 -10.24 2.21 6.90
C GLY A 442 -11.47 2.98 6.48
N ASP A 443 -11.27 4.22 6.11
CA ASP A 443 -12.37 5.14 5.84
C ASP A 443 -13.01 4.92 4.46
N PRO A 444 -14.36 4.93 4.35
CA PRO A 444 -15.08 4.76 3.09
C PRO A 444 -14.95 5.97 2.13
N ILE A 445 -14.13 6.96 2.45
CA ILE A 445 -13.85 8.12 1.59
C ILE A 445 -13.35 7.70 0.21
N LEU A 446 -12.79 6.50 0.07
CA LEU A 446 -12.44 5.90 -1.22
C LEU A 446 -13.59 5.88 -2.24
N LEU A 447 -14.86 5.90 -1.77
CA LEU A 447 -16.05 6.02 -2.61
C LEU A 447 -16.12 7.37 -3.36
N GLY A 448 -15.34 8.36 -2.95
CA GLY A 448 -15.12 9.60 -3.70
C GLY A 448 -14.58 9.39 -5.12
N ARG A 449 -13.97 8.23 -5.38
CA ARG A 449 -13.55 7.82 -6.73
C ARG A 449 -14.70 7.72 -7.73
N PHE A 450 -15.95 7.66 -7.27
CA PHE A 450 -17.15 7.65 -8.10
C PHE A 450 -17.88 9.00 -8.09
N ALA A 451 -17.52 9.92 -7.21
CA ALA A 451 -18.11 11.25 -7.17
C ALA A 451 -17.44 12.16 -8.18
N SER A 452 -18.16 12.58 -9.23
CA SER A 452 -17.62 13.37 -10.32
C SER A 452 -17.11 14.77 -9.91
N ASP A 453 -17.55 15.26 -8.74
CA ASP A 453 -17.22 16.58 -8.23
C ASP A 453 -16.07 16.55 -7.21
N SER A 454 -15.48 15.37 -6.92
CA SER A 454 -14.38 15.24 -5.96
C SER A 454 -13.03 15.20 -6.64
N ASP A 455 -12.00 15.71 -5.97
CA ASP A 455 -10.61 15.54 -6.39
C ASP A 455 -10.26 14.05 -6.45
N GLY A 456 -9.68 13.61 -7.58
CA GLY A 456 -9.41 12.19 -7.82
C GLY A 456 -10.64 11.38 -8.25
N ALA A 457 -11.72 12.04 -8.64
CA ALA A 457 -12.90 11.46 -9.28
C ALA A 457 -12.55 10.60 -10.49
N PRO A 458 -13.51 9.80 -10.94
CA PRO A 458 -13.26 8.54 -11.62
C PRO A 458 -12.31 8.66 -12.77
N GLN A 459 -11.44 7.74 -12.78
CA GLN A 459 -10.40 7.51 -13.76
C GLN A 459 -10.95 7.05 -15.11
N VAL A 460 -12.11 7.51 -15.47
CA VAL A 460 -12.72 7.31 -16.77
C VAL A 460 -12.98 8.67 -17.37
N THR A 461 -12.05 9.58 -17.13
CA THR A 461 -12.03 10.87 -17.81
C THR A 461 -10.78 10.99 -18.59
N ALA A 462 -10.94 10.78 -19.86
CA ALA A 462 -10.08 11.41 -20.80
C ALA A 462 -10.26 12.92 -20.76
N GLN A 463 -9.24 13.65 -21.13
CA GLN A 463 -9.44 15.01 -21.63
C GLN A 463 -10.55 14.99 -22.72
N GLY A 464 -11.75 15.44 -22.36
CA GLY A 464 -12.92 15.44 -23.23
C GLY A 464 -13.79 14.18 -23.23
N GLY A 465 -13.50 13.19 -22.36
CA GLY A 465 -14.34 12.00 -22.18
C GLY A 465 -15.53 12.26 -21.25
N LYS A 466 -16.60 11.48 -21.44
CA LYS A 466 -17.72 11.44 -20.50
C LYS A 466 -17.33 10.61 -19.30
N VAL A 467 -17.54 11.17 -18.11
CA VAL A 467 -17.56 10.41 -16.87
C VAL A 467 -18.97 9.98 -16.53
N TRP A 468 -19.08 8.89 -15.78
CA TRP A 468 -20.30 8.61 -15.05
C TRP A 468 -20.60 9.78 -14.09
N HIS A 469 -21.81 10.29 -14.15
CA HIS A 469 -22.26 11.39 -13.30
C HIS A 469 -23.62 11.04 -12.69
N ASN A 470 -23.71 11.19 -11.37
CA ASN A 470 -24.95 11.00 -10.63
C ASN A 470 -25.02 12.05 -9.51
N GLU A 471 -25.95 13.02 -9.67
CA GLU A 471 -26.11 14.13 -8.72
C GLU A 471 -26.47 13.66 -7.31
N GLU A 472 -27.29 12.61 -7.19
CA GLU A 472 -27.67 12.04 -5.90
C GLU A 472 -26.45 11.42 -5.21
N TYR A 473 -25.64 10.66 -5.96
CA TYR A 473 -24.40 10.09 -5.47
C TYR A 473 -23.44 11.17 -4.95
N ASN A 474 -23.18 12.20 -5.75
CA ASN A 474 -22.30 13.30 -5.37
C ASN A 474 -22.75 13.99 -4.09
N LYS A 475 -24.06 14.25 -3.98
CA LYS A 475 -24.65 14.86 -2.78
C LYS A 475 -24.51 13.97 -1.53
N ILE A 476 -24.81 12.67 -1.66
CA ILE A 476 -24.70 11.72 -0.55
C ILE A 476 -23.24 11.55 -0.15
N PHE A 477 -22.33 11.49 -1.11
CA PHE A 477 -20.89 11.40 -0.85
C PHE A 477 -20.39 12.62 -0.04
N ALA A 478 -20.72 13.84 -0.49
CA ALA A 478 -20.35 15.05 0.24
C ALA A 478 -20.90 15.06 1.68
N GLN A 479 -22.16 14.59 1.87
CA GLN A 479 -22.73 14.44 3.20
C GLN A 479 -21.99 13.41 4.06
N SER A 480 -21.61 12.27 3.48
CA SER A 480 -20.89 11.20 4.20
C SER A 480 -19.49 11.62 4.64
N ALA A 481 -18.82 12.47 3.85
CA ALA A 481 -17.49 12.99 4.18
C ALA A 481 -17.50 13.97 5.36
N MET A 482 -18.67 14.55 5.68
CA MET A 482 -18.85 15.52 6.76
C MET A 482 -19.65 14.97 7.96
N GLU A 483 -20.21 13.75 7.88
CA GLU A 483 -21.06 13.16 8.92
C GLU A 483 -20.22 12.49 10.02
N LEU A 484 -20.28 13.02 11.22
CA LEU A 484 -19.51 12.56 12.39
C LEU A 484 -20.20 11.42 13.14
N ASN A 485 -21.52 11.31 13.05
CA ASN A 485 -22.24 10.20 13.66
C ASN A 485 -22.02 8.94 12.84
N LYS A 486 -21.32 7.94 13.41
CA LYS A 486 -20.94 6.69 12.71
C LYS A 486 -22.14 5.95 12.11
N GLU A 487 -23.25 5.87 12.82
CA GLU A 487 -24.46 5.18 12.37
C GLU A 487 -25.08 5.87 11.15
N LYS A 488 -25.23 7.19 11.22
CA LYS A 488 -25.74 7.99 10.08
C LYS A 488 -24.77 7.95 8.91
N ARG A 489 -23.47 8.02 9.18
CA ARG A 489 -22.45 7.89 8.15
C ARG A 489 -22.51 6.53 7.48
N LYS A 490 -22.70 5.45 8.25
CA LYS A 490 -22.91 4.10 7.72
C LYS A 490 -24.14 4.01 6.83
N GLU A 491 -25.25 4.67 7.19
CA GLU A 491 -26.45 4.73 6.35
C GLU A 491 -26.18 5.44 5.01
N LEU A 492 -25.43 6.55 5.02
CA LEU A 492 -25.03 7.27 3.81
C LEU A 492 -24.11 6.41 2.93
N VAL A 493 -23.12 5.76 3.53
CA VAL A 493 -22.20 4.84 2.84
C VAL A 493 -22.92 3.63 2.25
N ASN A 494 -23.95 3.10 2.95
CA ASN A 494 -24.79 2.03 2.41
C ASN A 494 -25.55 2.48 1.17
N LYS A 495 -26.11 3.70 1.18
CA LYS A 495 -26.81 4.27 -0.01
C LYS A 495 -25.85 4.48 -1.18
N LEU A 496 -24.61 4.92 -0.93
CA LEU A 496 -23.61 5.03 -1.98
C LEU A 496 -23.33 3.67 -2.63
N GLN A 497 -23.17 2.61 -1.83
CA GLN A 497 -22.99 1.26 -2.34
C GLN A 497 -24.21 0.75 -3.12
N GLU A 498 -25.43 1.06 -2.70
CA GLU A 498 -26.66 0.72 -3.41
C GLU A 498 -26.70 1.39 -4.80
N ILE A 499 -26.36 2.68 -4.88
CA ILE A 499 -26.31 3.39 -6.16
C ILE A 499 -25.20 2.81 -7.08
N ILE A 500 -24.01 2.53 -6.53
CA ILE A 500 -22.94 1.89 -7.31
C ILE A 500 -23.38 0.53 -7.83
N ALA A 501 -24.02 -0.27 -6.99
CA ALA A 501 -24.49 -1.60 -7.38
C ALA A 501 -25.57 -1.52 -8.46
N GLU A 502 -26.50 -0.59 -8.40
CA GLU A 502 -27.55 -0.41 -9.41
C GLU A 502 -26.97 0.10 -10.73
N GLU A 503 -26.14 1.13 -10.67
CA GLU A 503 -25.62 1.83 -11.85
C GLU A 503 -24.42 1.15 -12.49
N LEU A 504 -23.64 0.38 -11.73
CA LEU A 504 -22.41 -0.28 -12.17
C LEU A 504 -21.49 0.63 -13.02
N PRO A 505 -21.03 1.78 -12.49
CA PRO A 505 -20.10 2.65 -13.24
C PRO A 505 -18.79 1.96 -13.60
N THR A 506 -18.42 0.94 -12.84
CA THR A 506 -17.37 -0.04 -13.12
C THR A 506 -17.82 -1.40 -12.57
N ILE A 507 -17.24 -2.49 -13.04
CA ILE A 507 -17.43 -3.80 -12.40
C ILE A 507 -16.24 -4.09 -11.51
N THR A 508 -16.51 -4.37 -10.24
CA THR A 508 -15.50 -4.88 -9.31
C THR A 508 -15.29 -6.35 -9.60
N MET A 509 -14.09 -6.72 -10.04
CA MET A 509 -13.79 -8.07 -10.48
C MET A 509 -13.39 -8.98 -9.31
N PHE A 510 -12.46 -8.53 -8.50
CA PHE A 510 -12.00 -9.24 -7.30
C PHE A 510 -11.17 -8.34 -6.39
N TYR A 511 -11.03 -8.78 -5.13
CA TYR A 511 -10.10 -8.20 -4.14
C TYR A 511 -8.98 -9.19 -3.88
N ASN A 512 -7.71 -8.75 -4.02
CA ASN A 512 -6.58 -9.62 -3.75
C ASN A 512 -6.52 -10.01 -2.27
N LEU A 513 -6.06 -11.23 -1.97
CA LEU A 513 -5.64 -11.63 -0.64
C LEU A 513 -4.14 -11.43 -0.48
N ASN A 514 -3.71 -11.12 0.75
CA ASN A 514 -2.30 -11.03 1.12
C ASN A 514 -1.95 -12.09 2.16
N ALA A 515 -0.72 -12.59 2.07
CA ALA A 515 -0.14 -13.43 3.09
C ALA A 515 1.35 -13.13 3.22
N THR A 516 1.83 -13.22 4.45
CA THR A 516 3.23 -13.05 4.82
C THR A 516 3.71 -14.31 5.50
N VAL A 517 4.89 -14.79 5.11
CA VAL A 517 5.54 -15.91 5.77
C VAL A 517 6.81 -15.43 6.47
N TYR A 518 7.08 -15.94 7.67
CA TYR A 518 8.26 -15.57 8.44
C TYR A 518 8.79 -16.69 9.33
N ASN A 519 10.04 -16.56 9.74
CA ASN A 519 10.71 -17.44 10.68
C ASN A 519 10.53 -16.89 12.11
N PRO A 520 9.65 -17.50 12.95
CA PRO A 520 9.38 -17.01 14.31
C PRO A 520 10.56 -17.17 15.27
N THR A 521 11.57 -17.98 14.92
CA THR A 521 12.78 -18.13 15.76
C THR A 521 13.72 -16.94 15.61
N VAL A 522 13.62 -16.19 14.52
CA VAL A 522 14.35 -14.93 14.31
C VAL A 522 13.58 -13.78 14.92
N TYR A 523 12.32 -13.63 14.54
CA TYR A 523 11.42 -12.61 15.09
C TYR A 523 9.95 -13.01 14.99
N ASP A 524 9.15 -12.77 16.05
CA ASP A 524 7.74 -13.20 16.15
C ASP A 524 6.78 -12.04 16.51
N GLY A 525 7.14 -10.80 16.17
CA GLY A 525 6.34 -9.59 16.48
C GLY A 525 5.44 -9.07 15.36
N TYR A 526 5.37 -9.75 14.21
CA TYR A 526 4.62 -9.25 13.05
C TYR A 526 3.11 -9.32 13.21
N TYR A 527 2.40 -8.30 12.71
CA TYR A 527 0.95 -8.24 12.65
C TYR A 527 0.46 -7.35 11.51
N TYR A 528 -0.77 -7.60 11.04
CA TYR A 528 -1.45 -6.65 10.16
C TYR A 528 -2.14 -5.57 11.01
N THR A 529 -1.88 -4.32 10.69
CA THR A 529 -2.58 -3.18 11.30
C THR A 529 -4.03 -3.15 10.81
N PRO A 530 -5.03 -3.02 11.70
CA PRO A 530 -6.42 -2.81 11.28
C PRO A 530 -6.52 -1.64 10.30
N ASP A 531 -7.25 -1.84 9.22
CA ASP A 531 -7.43 -0.86 8.13
C ASP A 531 -6.13 -0.40 7.43
N GLY A 532 -5.01 -1.09 7.66
CA GLY A 532 -3.71 -0.78 7.07
C GLY A 532 -3.00 0.42 7.70
N ILE A 533 -1.74 0.61 7.34
CA ILE A 533 -0.95 1.78 7.72
C ILE A 533 -1.12 2.92 6.72
N GLY A 534 -0.95 4.16 7.15
CA GLY A 534 -1.09 5.34 6.30
C GLY A 534 -2.39 5.33 5.50
N VAL A 535 -2.27 5.41 4.18
CA VAL A 535 -3.41 5.38 3.25
C VAL A 535 -3.96 3.95 3.03
N ALA A 536 -4.22 3.23 4.11
CA ALA A 536 -4.78 1.88 4.09
C ALA A 536 -3.90 0.86 3.34
N ILE A 537 -2.60 0.85 3.62
CA ILE A 537 -1.67 -0.12 3.04
C ILE A 537 -1.63 -1.36 3.93
N PRO A 538 -2.05 -2.55 3.42
CA PRO A 538 -2.07 -3.78 4.19
C PRO A 538 -0.68 -4.40 4.24
N PHE A 539 0.15 -3.92 5.12
CA PHE A 539 1.51 -4.40 5.26
C PHE A 539 1.76 -4.92 6.68
N PRO A 540 2.40 -6.08 6.85
CA PRO A 540 2.62 -6.69 8.15
C PRO A 540 3.82 -6.12 8.89
N TYR A 541 4.58 -5.24 8.26
CA TYR A 541 5.79 -4.63 8.82
C TYR A 541 5.49 -3.22 9.34
N ASN A 542 4.44 -3.06 10.12
CA ASN A 542 4.25 -1.83 10.87
C ASN A 542 5.50 -1.58 11.72
N LYS A 543 6.05 -0.36 11.68
CA LYS A 543 7.25 -0.01 12.44
C LYS A 543 7.14 -0.33 13.94
N LEU A 544 5.92 -0.25 14.50
CA LEU A 544 5.69 -0.60 15.89
C LEU A 544 5.75 -2.10 16.18
N CYS A 545 5.75 -2.98 15.16
CA CYS A 545 6.01 -4.38 15.43
C CYS A 545 7.44 -4.64 15.90
N PHE A 546 8.37 -3.70 15.73
CA PHE A 546 9.76 -3.75 16.16
C PHE A 546 10.05 -2.95 17.43
N VAL A 547 9.04 -2.44 18.12
CA VAL A 547 9.17 -1.60 19.33
C VAL A 547 8.52 -2.32 20.51
N GLU A 548 9.25 -2.38 21.66
CA GLU A 548 8.82 -3.01 22.93
C GLU A 548 8.32 -1.97 23.93
#